data_8076471bbe6e9fbed119c43cd84f0812
#
_entry.id   8076471bbe6e9fbed119c43cd84f0812
#
_cell.length_a   1.000
_cell.length_b   1.000
_cell.length_c   1.000
_cell.angle_alpha   90.00
_cell.angle_beta   90.00
_cell.angle_gamma   90.00
#
_symmetry.space_group_name_H-M   'P 1'
#
loop_
_entity.id
_entity.type
_entity.pdbx_description
1 polymer ?
#
loop_
_entity_poly.entity_id
_entity_poly.type
_entity_poly.pdbx_seq_one_letter_code
_entity_poly.pdbx_strand_id
1 'polypeptide(L)'
;MSVDKIELPNYKLKHELWNSITHGLGAIFGIIALFLMLLKVCGIYPNNDVIYDKEFIYKIIGVSIYGFGIITCMTISCLYHALAKNNGKRVFRVIDHDFVFVLVACTYTIFCLGSIREESMWNGLVPYSGWIIFVIVWALIALGITMNSINIKKYAVLSMIIYICAGWTIIFASDILFTKLTLSGFLLLLGGGIAFSIGAILYGIGKKKSVWWHTVFHIFVLIGIILQFFSVYFFVL
;
A
#
# COMPACT_ATOMS: atom_id res chain seq x y z
N MET A 1 -9.47 -23.51 -0.66
CA MET A 1 -8.32 -24.41 -0.96
C MET A 1 -7.83 -25.02 0.34
N SER A 2 -7.51 -26.34 0.38
CA SER A 2 -6.91 -26.94 1.59
C SER A 2 -5.50 -26.36 1.82
N VAL A 3 -5.14 -26.06 3.06
CA VAL A 3 -3.85 -25.45 3.45
C VAL A 3 -2.66 -26.30 2.94
N ASP A 4 -2.78 -27.62 2.98
CA ASP A 4 -1.73 -28.54 2.56
C ASP A 4 -1.38 -28.44 1.06
N LYS A 5 -2.31 -27.91 0.24
CA LYS A 5 -2.13 -27.71 -1.20
C LYS A 5 -1.45 -26.36 -1.55
N ILE A 6 -1.19 -25.51 -0.56
CA ILE A 6 -0.47 -24.25 -0.78
C ILE A 6 1.02 -24.55 -0.88
N GLU A 7 1.56 -24.48 -2.10
CA GLU A 7 2.98 -24.67 -2.35
C GLU A 7 3.81 -23.55 -1.72
N LEU A 8 4.89 -23.86 -1.03
CA LEU A 8 5.84 -22.87 -0.54
C LEU A 8 7.00 -22.72 -1.53
N PRO A 9 7.47 -21.49 -1.81
CA PRO A 9 8.66 -21.26 -2.59
C PRO A 9 9.90 -21.92 -1.94
N ASN A 10 10.86 -22.34 -2.75
CA ASN A 10 12.07 -22.96 -2.24
C ASN A 10 13.15 -21.89 -1.95
N TYR A 11 12.89 -21.03 -0.96
CA TYR A 11 13.87 -20.05 -0.48
C TYR A 11 14.93 -20.73 0.39
N LYS A 12 16.20 -20.35 0.18
CA LYS A 12 17.28 -20.65 1.12
C LYS A 12 17.23 -19.68 2.29
N LEU A 13 17.83 -20.02 3.42
CA LEU A 13 17.83 -19.17 4.64
C LEU A 13 18.23 -17.72 4.35
N LYS A 14 19.27 -17.50 3.52
CA LYS A 14 19.71 -16.14 3.18
C LYS A 14 18.62 -15.29 2.51
N HIS A 15 17.76 -15.90 1.66
CA HIS A 15 16.65 -15.15 1.02
C HIS A 15 15.55 -14.82 2.02
N GLU A 16 15.21 -15.79 2.88
CA GLU A 16 14.22 -15.57 3.95
C GLU A 16 14.70 -14.48 4.93
N LEU A 17 15.98 -14.48 5.29
CA LEU A 17 16.55 -13.45 6.16
C LEU A 17 16.46 -12.06 5.52
N TRP A 18 16.89 -11.90 4.27
CA TRP A 18 16.82 -10.60 3.58
C TRP A 18 15.40 -10.11 3.43
N ASN A 19 14.46 -11.00 3.06
CA ASN A 19 13.05 -10.66 2.94
C ASN A 19 12.45 -10.26 4.29
N SER A 20 12.75 -10.99 5.36
CA SER A 20 12.29 -10.66 6.71
C SER A 20 12.88 -9.35 7.22
N ILE A 21 14.19 -9.12 7.04
CA ILE A 21 14.87 -7.90 7.50
C ILE A 21 14.34 -6.66 6.76
N THR A 22 14.20 -6.71 5.44
CA THR A 22 13.74 -5.55 4.66
C THR A 22 12.33 -5.13 5.09
N HIS A 23 11.41 -6.06 5.26
CA HIS A 23 10.06 -5.73 5.69
C HIS A 23 9.96 -5.49 7.21
N GLY A 24 10.84 -6.08 8.03
CA GLY A 24 10.96 -5.73 9.45
C GLY A 24 11.37 -4.26 9.63
N LEU A 25 12.34 -3.77 8.85
CA LEU A 25 12.69 -2.34 8.81
C LEU A 25 11.51 -1.48 8.30
N GLY A 26 10.76 -1.99 7.32
CA GLY A 26 9.53 -1.35 6.85
C GLY A 26 8.45 -1.22 7.92
N ALA A 27 8.30 -2.23 8.79
CA ALA A 27 7.37 -2.17 9.91
C ALA A 27 7.77 -1.11 10.95
N ILE A 28 9.06 -1.02 11.28
CA ILE A 28 9.61 0.03 12.16
C ILE A 28 9.36 1.41 11.54
N PHE A 29 9.65 1.57 10.25
CA PHE A 29 9.36 2.79 9.51
C PHE A 29 7.86 3.14 9.59
N GLY A 30 6.96 2.16 9.40
CA GLY A 30 5.51 2.36 9.49
C GLY A 30 5.05 2.89 10.84
N ILE A 31 5.62 2.38 11.95
CA ILE A 31 5.34 2.88 13.31
C ILE A 31 5.79 4.33 13.46
N ILE A 32 7.00 4.65 13.04
CA ILE A 32 7.53 6.02 13.09
C ILE A 32 6.70 6.95 12.20
N ALA A 33 6.37 6.52 10.99
CA ALA A 33 5.57 7.28 10.03
C ALA A 33 4.18 7.61 10.60
N LEU A 34 3.48 6.61 11.16
CA LEU A 34 2.17 6.81 11.79
C LEU A 34 2.26 7.81 12.94
N PHE A 35 3.26 7.64 13.81
CA PHE A 35 3.47 8.55 14.94
C PHE A 35 3.70 9.99 14.48
N LEU A 36 4.60 10.21 13.50
CA LEU A 36 4.88 11.54 12.95
C LEU A 36 3.64 12.16 12.28
N MET A 37 2.89 11.39 11.51
CA MET A 37 1.66 11.86 10.87
C MET A 37 0.59 12.26 11.91
N LEU A 38 0.42 11.48 12.97
CA LEU A 38 -0.51 11.81 14.06
C LEU A 38 -0.08 13.09 14.80
N LEU A 39 1.20 13.24 15.13
CA LEU A 39 1.72 14.46 15.74
C LEU A 39 1.41 15.69 14.89
N LYS A 40 1.57 15.56 13.56
CA LYS A 40 1.31 16.65 12.63
C LYS A 40 -0.18 17.00 12.53
N VAL A 41 -1.05 16.01 12.36
CA VAL A 41 -2.51 16.24 12.28
C VAL A 41 -3.05 16.85 13.57
N CYS A 42 -2.54 16.41 14.72
CA CYS A 42 -2.93 16.96 16.02
C CYS A 42 -2.29 18.31 16.35
N GLY A 43 -1.50 18.91 15.46
CA GLY A 43 -0.82 20.19 15.68
C GLY A 43 0.25 20.17 16.76
N ILE A 44 0.66 18.98 17.22
CA ILE A 44 1.66 18.84 18.29
C ILE A 44 3.06 19.15 17.75
N TYR A 45 3.33 18.75 16.48
CA TYR A 45 4.61 19.00 15.84
C TYR A 45 4.46 19.07 14.29
N PRO A 46 4.90 20.19 13.64
CA PRO A 46 5.23 21.46 14.30
C PRO A 46 4.03 22.02 15.06
N ASN A 47 4.26 22.81 16.11
CA ASN A 47 3.19 23.38 16.91
C ASN A 47 2.36 24.37 16.07
N ASN A 48 1.16 23.98 15.69
CA ASN A 48 0.24 24.73 14.85
C ASN A 48 -1.16 24.77 15.48
N ASP A 49 -1.91 25.82 15.20
CA ASP A 49 -3.32 25.86 15.54
C ASP A 49 -4.09 24.82 14.73
N VAL A 50 -4.87 23.99 15.41
CA VAL A 50 -5.69 22.94 14.81
C VAL A 50 -7.16 23.32 14.93
N ILE A 51 -7.83 23.34 13.78
CA ILE A 51 -9.29 23.47 13.74
C ILE A 51 -9.87 22.05 13.78
N TYR A 52 -10.60 21.74 14.86
CA TYR A 52 -11.24 20.43 15.05
C TYR A 52 -12.59 20.36 14.31
N ASP A 53 -12.52 20.39 12.98
CA ASP A 53 -13.65 20.31 12.07
C ASP A 53 -13.77 18.94 11.40
N LYS A 54 -14.63 18.85 10.37
CA LYS A 54 -14.79 17.64 9.58
C LYS A 54 -13.49 17.24 8.88
N GLU A 55 -12.70 18.19 8.42
CA GLU A 55 -11.43 17.95 7.71
C GLU A 55 -10.43 17.25 8.62
N PHE A 56 -10.30 17.74 9.87
CA PHE A 56 -9.49 17.11 10.90
C PHE A 56 -9.89 15.64 11.12
N ILE A 57 -11.20 15.35 11.25
CA ILE A 57 -11.69 13.99 11.48
C ILE A 57 -11.29 13.07 10.32
N TYR A 58 -11.47 13.51 9.08
CA TYR A 58 -11.12 12.68 7.92
C TYR A 58 -9.61 12.48 7.78
N LYS A 59 -8.80 13.49 8.12
CA LYS A 59 -7.33 13.34 8.15
C LYS A 59 -6.88 12.35 9.22
N ILE A 60 -7.43 12.42 10.45
CA ILE A 60 -7.14 11.44 11.51
C ILE A 60 -7.50 10.01 11.08
N ILE A 61 -8.70 9.81 10.54
CA ILE A 61 -9.14 8.51 10.05
C ILE A 61 -8.19 8.01 8.93
N GLY A 62 -7.93 8.87 7.94
CA GLY A 62 -7.07 8.53 6.81
C GLY A 62 -5.65 8.16 7.21
N VAL A 63 -5.03 8.95 8.08
CA VAL A 63 -3.68 8.69 8.62
C VAL A 63 -3.64 7.39 9.42
N SER A 64 -4.65 7.16 10.27
CA SER A 64 -4.71 5.94 11.10
C SER A 64 -4.83 4.69 10.23
N ILE A 65 -5.70 4.70 9.22
CA ILE A 65 -5.87 3.60 8.28
C ILE A 65 -4.59 3.39 7.45
N TYR A 66 -3.99 4.47 6.93
CA TYR A 66 -2.77 4.39 6.13
C TYR A 66 -1.60 3.84 6.92
N GLY A 67 -1.33 4.39 8.11
CA GLY A 67 -0.25 3.91 8.97
C GLY A 67 -0.47 2.47 9.44
N PHE A 68 -1.70 2.09 9.80
CA PHE A 68 -2.06 0.71 10.11
C PHE A 68 -1.79 -0.22 8.92
N GLY A 69 -2.15 0.20 7.70
CA GLY A 69 -1.88 -0.57 6.47
C GLY A 69 -0.40 -0.83 6.26
N ILE A 70 0.46 0.18 6.44
CA ILE A 70 1.92 0.01 6.35
C ILE A 70 2.42 -0.98 7.40
N ILE A 71 2.10 -0.75 8.67
CA ILE A 71 2.59 -1.57 9.79
C ILE A 71 2.17 -3.03 9.61
N THR A 72 0.90 -3.27 9.31
CA THR A 72 0.40 -4.65 9.19
C THR A 72 0.95 -5.37 7.97
N CYS A 73 0.99 -4.72 6.80
CA CYS A 73 1.57 -5.30 5.59
C CYS A 73 3.03 -5.70 5.80
N MET A 74 3.84 -4.79 6.33
CA MET A 74 5.26 -5.03 6.57
C MET A 74 5.50 -6.09 7.66
N THR A 75 4.72 -6.07 8.75
CA THR A 75 4.83 -7.05 9.83
C THR A 75 4.44 -8.46 9.37
N ILE A 76 3.34 -8.58 8.64
CA ILE A 76 2.87 -9.88 8.13
C ILE A 76 3.90 -10.48 7.18
N SER A 77 4.46 -9.68 6.30
CA SER A 77 5.50 -10.14 5.38
C SER A 77 6.79 -10.54 6.10
N CYS A 78 7.22 -9.75 7.08
CA CYS A 78 8.36 -10.09 7.95
C CYS A 78 8.13 -11.45 8.64
N LEU A 79 6.96 -11.65 9.25
CA LEU A 79 6.59 -12.91 9.91
C LEU A 79 6.52 -14.09 8.93
N TYR A 80 5.91 -13.90 7.76
CA TYR A 80 5.88 -14.95 6.73
C TYR A 80 7.27 -15.46 6.40
N HIS A 81 8.22 -14.56 6.20
CA HIS A 81 9.60 -14.94 5.88
C HIS A 81 10.37 -15.51 7.08
N ALA A 82 10.07 -15.09 8.30
CA ALA A 82 10.69 -15.61 9.53
C ALA A 82 10.22 -17.01 9.92
N LEU A 83 9.02 -17.42 9.51
CA LEU A 83 8.44 -18.72 9.89
C LEU A 83 9.17 -19.90 9.25
N ALA A 84 9.32 -20.99 10.00
CA ALA A 84 9.74 -22.29 9.50
C ALA A 84 8.68 -22.86 8.53
N LYS A 85 9.11 -23.76 7.62
CA LYS A 85 8.21 -24.41 6.64
C LYS A 85 7.22 -25.34 7.37
N ASN A 86 5.99 -24.87 7.53
CA ASN A 86 4.87 -25.59 8.15
C ASN A 86 3.53 -25.04 7.60
N ASN A 87 2.41 -25.52 8.11
CA ASN A 87 1.08 -25.05 7.70
C ASN A 87 0.84 -23.58 8.04
N GLY A 88 1.38 -23.08 9.15
CA GLY A 88 1.34 -21.67 9.50
C GLY A 88 1.98 -20.79 8.40
N LYS A 89 3.18 -21.15 7.94
CA LYS A 89 3.85 -20.44 6.83
C LYS A 89 3.02 -20.48 5.54
N ARG A 90 2.30 -21.55 5.26
CA ARG A 90 1.39 -21.63 4.11
C ARG A 90 0.24 -20.63 4.21
N VAL A 91 -0.38 -20.53 5.39
CA VAL A 91 -1.43 -19.53 5.65
C VAL A 91 -0.86 -18.12 5.53
N PHE A 92 0.26 -17.85 6.19
CA PHE A 92 0.91 -16.54 6.12
C PHE A 92 1.33 -16.14 4.71
N ARG A 93 1.64 -17.11 3.82
CA ARG A 93 1.89 -16.82 2.41
C ARG A 93 0.70 -16.17 1.71
N VAL A 94 -0.50 -16.67 1.97
CA VAL A 94 -1.72 -16.08 1.38
C VAL A 94 -1.97 -14.70 1.96
N ILE A 95 -1.89 -14.59 3.28
CA ILE A 95 -2.11 -13.33 3.98
C ILE A 95 -1.09 -12.27 3.55
N ASP A 96 0.19 -12.62 3.43
CA ASP A 96 1.26 -11.73 2.93
C ASP A 96 0.93 -11.15 1.55
N HIS A 97 0.44 -11.97 0.62
CA HIS A 97 0.02 -11.50 -0.68
C HIS A 97 -1.28 -10.67 -0.64
N ASP A 98 -2.21 -10.98 0.26
CA ASP A 98 -3.45 -10.24 0.45
C ASP A 98 -3.19 -8.85 1.05
N PHE A 99 -2.22 -8.72 1.94
CA PHE A 99 -1.90 -7.43 2.57
C PHE A 99 -1.22 -6.43 1.64
N VAL A 100 -0.67 -6.85 0.51
CA VAL A 100 -0.25 -5.93 -0.55
C VAL A 100 -1.45 -5.17 -1.12
N PHE A 101 -2.59 -5.85 -1.30
CA PHE A 101 -3.85 -5.21 -1.69
C PHE A 101 -4.36 -4.25 -0.62
N VAL A 102 -4.35 -4.69 0.64
CA VAL A 102 -4.76 -3.85 1.78
C VAL A 102 -3.92 -2.57 1.86
N LEU A 103 -2.60 -2.67 1.65
CA LEU A 103 -1.70 -1.51 1.62
C LEU A 103 -2.14 -0.47 0.58
N VAL A 104 -2.49 -0.92 -0.64
CA VAL A 104 -3.00 -0.01 -1.69
C VAL A 104 -4.28 0.68 -1.22
N ALA A 105 -5.27 -0.06 -0.72
CA ALA A 105 -6.53 0.52 -0.25
C ALA A 105 -6.32 1.53 0.89
N CYS A 106 -5.45 1.20 1.86
CA CYS A 106 -5.12 2.08 2.98
C CYS A 106 -4.42 3.36 2.50
N THR A 107 -3.51 3.25 1.51
CA THR A 107 -2.86 4.42 0.90
C THR A 107 -3.89 5.31 0.20
N TYR A 108 -4.79 4.73 -0.58
CA TYR A 108 -5.85 5.50 -1.23
C TYR A 108 -6.75 6.21 -0.23
N THR A 109 -7.02 5.60 0.92
CA THR A 109 -7.90 6.17 1.93
C THR A 109 -7.45 7.55 2.37
N ILE A 110 -6.16 7.77 2.67
CA ILE A 110 -5.68 9.09 3.09
C ILE A 110 -5.78 10.14 1.97
N PHE A 111 -5.46 9.80 0.72
CA PHE A 111 -5.59 10.73 -0.40
C PHE A 111 -7.07 11.03 -0.72
N CYS A 112 -7.91 10.01 -0.77
CA CYS A 112 -9.34 10.17 -1.06
C CYS A 112 -10.07 10.97 0.02
N LEU A 113 -9.85 10.68 1.29
CA LEU A 113 -10.56 11.32 2.39
C LEU A 113 -9.90 12.64 2.81
N GLY A 114 -8.58 12.72 2.79
CA GLY A 114 -7.83 13.87 3.28
C GLY A 114 -7.56 14.96 2.24
N SER A 115 -7.65 14.67 0.91
CA SER A 115 -7.30 15.65 -0.11
C SER A 115 -8.40 15.93 -1.12
N ILE A 116 -9.14 14.91 -1.57
CA ILE A 116 -10.05 15.03 -2.71
C ILE A 116 -11.48 14.58 -2.41
N ARG A 117 -11.87 14.46 -1.14
CA ARG A 117 -13.15 13.90 -0.71
C ARG A 117 -14.36 14.52 -1.39
N GLU A 118 -14.45 15.86 -1.39
CA GLU A 118 -15.56 16.63 -1.89
C GLU A 118 -15.27 17.30 -3.24
N GLU A 119 -14.07 17.07 -3.78
CA GLU A 119 -13.65 17.64 -5.05
C GLU A 119 -14.38 16.99 -6.23
N SER A 120 -14.43 17.71 -7.35
CA SER A 120 -15.05 17.23 -8.59
C SER A 120 -14.00 17.07 -9.68
N MET A 121 -13.90 15.87 -10.27
CA MET A 121 -13.03 15.60 -11.43
C MET A 121 -13.65 16.17 -12.73
N TRP A 122 -12.76 16.38 -13.70
CA TRP A 122 -13.11 16.71 -15.08
C TRP A 122 -14.04 17.94 -15.19
N ASN A 123 -13.56 19.05 -14.62
CA ASN A 123 -14.29 20.34 -14.65
C ASN A 123 -15.70 20.28 -14.04
N GLY A 124 -15.88 19.53 -12.98
CA GLY A 124 -17.17 19.43 -12.27
C GLY A 124 -18.10 18.31 -12.76
N LEU A 125 -17.69 17.53 -13.75
CA LEU A 125 -18.53 16.47 -14.31
C LEU A 125 -18.76 15.33 -13.31
N VAL A 126 -17.76 15.01 -12.46
CA VAL A 126 -17.83 13.94 -11.47
C VAL A 126 -17.63 14.53 -10.07
N PRO A 127 -18.73 14.85 -9.36
CA PRO A 127 -18.65 15.37 -7.99
C PRO A 127 -18.25 14.27 -7.00
N TYR A 128 -17.77 14.68 -5.82
CA TYR A 128 -17.37 13.75 -4.74
C TYR A 128 -16.37 12.69 -5.18
N SER A 129 -15.41 13.09 -6.00
CA SER A 129 -14.45 12.19 -6.65
C SER A 129 -13.67 11.31 -5.69
N GLY A 130 -13.32 11.84 -4.51
CA GLY A 130 -12.64 11.07 -3.48
C GLY A 130 -13.44 9.86 -3.01
N TRP A 131 -14.74 10.04 -2.77
CA TRP A 131 -15.61 8.93 -2.37
C TRP A 131 -15.77 7.89 -3.49
N ILE A 132 -15.91 8.33 -4.73
CA ILE A 132 -16.05 7.44 -5.88
C ILE A 132 -14.79 6.59 -6.04
N ILE A 133 -13.61 7.20 -6.03
CA ILE A 133 -12.34 6.49 -6.14
C ILE A 133 -12.14 5.55 -4.94
N PHE A 134 -12.45 6.01 -3.74
CA PHE A 134 -12.38 5.20 -2.52
C PHE A 134 -13.20 3.90 -2.68
N VAL A 135 -14.47 4.01 -3.08
CA VAL A 135 -15.35 2.84 -3.25
C VAL A 135 -14.82 1.91 -4.34
N ILE A 136 -14.41 2.45 -5.49
CA ILE A 136 -13.87 1.67 -6.61
C ILE A 136 -12.63 0.90 -6.17
N VAL A 137 -11.69 1.56 -5.52
CA VAL A 137 -10.43 0.92 -5.09
C VAL A 137 -10.70 -0.17 -4.05
N TRP A 138 -11.51 0.11 -3.02
CA TRP A 138 -11.83 -0.90 -2.01
C TRP A 138 -12.58 -2.11 -2.60
N ALA A 139 -13.46 -1.90 -3.59
CA ALA A 139 -14.13 -2.98 -4.31
C ALA A 139 -13.14 -3.84 -5.13
N LEU A 140 -12.23 -3.21 -5.88
CA LEU A 140 -11.18 -3.91 -6.62
C LEU A 140 -10.25 -4.70 -5.68
N ILE A 141 -9.89 -4.12 -4.55
CA ILE A 141 -9.05 -4.77 -3.54
C ILE A 141 -9.77 -5.97 -2.91
N ALA A 142 -11.06 -5.84 -2.55
CA ALA A 142 -11.86 -6.95 -2.04
C ALA A 142 -11.92 -8.10 -3.06
N LEU A 143 -12.10 -7.78 -4.34
CA LEU A 143 -12.04 -8.77 -5.42
C LEU A 143 -10.67 -9.45 -5.51
N GLY A 144 -9.58 -8.67 -5.48
CA GLY A 144 -8.21 -9.18 -5.54
C GLY A 144 -7.89 -10.12 -4.39
N ILE A 145 -8.22 -9.75 -3.16
CA ILE A 145 -8.06 -10.58 -1.96
C ILE A 145 -8.88 -11.87 -2.09
N THR A 146 -10.14 -11.78 -2.51
CA THR A 146 -11.01 -12.94 -2.69
C THR A 146 -10.40 -13.94 -3.68
N MET A 147 -9.97 -13.47 -4.85
CA MET A 147 -9.34 -14.32 -5.87
C MET A 147 -8.05 -14.97 -5.38
N ASN A 148 -7.19 -14.18 -4.72
CA ASN A 148 -5.93 -14.67 -4.18
C ASN A 148 -6.14 -15.71 -3.08
N SER A 149 -7.06 -15.47 -2.14
CA SER A 149 -7.42 -16.40 -1.05
C SER A 149 -8.05 -17.70 -1.55
N ILE A 150 -8.82 -17.68 -2.65
CA ILE A 150 -9.37 -18.88 -3.26
C ILE A 150 -8.25 -19.77 -3.81
N ASN A 151 -7.34 -19.21 -4.62
CA ASN A 151 -6.22 -19.94 -5.17
C ASN A 151 -5.10 -19.02 -5.68
N ILE A 152 -4.11 -18.79 -4.83
CA ILE A 152 -2.96 -17.92 -5.07
C ILE A 152 -2.18 -18.24 -6.38
N LYS A 153 -2.11 -19.51 -6.76
CA LYS A 153 -1.40 -19.94 -7.97
C LYS A 153 -2.24 -19.71 -9.23
N LYS A 154 -3.51 -20.10 -9.19
CA LYS A 154 -4.44 -19.98 -10.32
C LYS A 154 -4.66 -18.52 -10.70
N TYR A 155 -4.85 -17.67 -9.71
CA TYR A 155 -5.22 -16.26 -9.93
C TYR A 155 -4.02 -15.29 -9.86
N ALA A 156 -2.77 -15.78 -9.80
CA ALA A 156 -1.58 -14.97 -9.64
C ALA A 156 -1.44 -13.83 -10.67
N VAL A 157 -1.76 -14.09 -11.96
CA VAL A 157 -1.69 -13.07 -13.01
C VAL A 157 -2.84 -12.08 -12.87
N LEU A 158 -4.07 -12.58 -12.66
CA LEU A 158 -5.25 -11.74 -12.47
C LEU A 158 -5.10 -10.84 -11.24
N SER A 159 -4.62 -11.38 -10.12
CA SER A 159 -4.33 -10.63 -8.91
C SER A 159 -3.32 -9.51 -9.17
N MET A 160 -2.26 -9.77 -9.93
CA MET A 160 -1.27 -8.76 -10.31
C MET A 160 -1.89 -7.65 -11.18
N ILE A 161 -2.77 -8.01 -12.12
CA ILE A 161 -3.49 -7.02 -12.95
C ILE A 161 -4.39 -6.15 -12.08
N ILE A 162 -5.20 -6.77 -11.20
CA ILE A 162 -6.09 -6.03 -10.29
C ILE A 162 -5.27 -5.08 -9.40
N TYR A 163 -4.14 -5.54 -8.84
CA TYR A 163 -3.23 -4.74 -8.03
C TYR A 163 -2.73 -3.50 -8.78
N ILE A 164 -2.24 -3.68 -10.01
CA ILE A 164 -1.74 -2.58 -10.84
C ILE A 164 -2.90 -1.64 -11.21
N CYS A 165 -4.03 -2.15 -11.69
CA CYS A 165 -5.19 -1.33 -12.04
C CYS A 165 -5.70 -0.52 -10.84
N ALA A 166 -5.86 -1.15 -9.67
CA ALA A 166 -6.24 -0.45 -8.46
C ALA A 166 -5.22 0.63 -8.08
N GLY A 167 -3.92 0.31 -8.16
CA GLY A 167 -2.85 1.26 -7.86
C GLY A 167 -2.79 2.47 -8.80
N TRP A 168 -3.28 2.35 -10.05
CA TRP A 168 -3.30 3.45 -11.02
C TRP A 168 -4.66 4.17 -11.13
N THR A 169 -5.66 3.77 -10.39
CA THR A 169 -6.98 4.44 -10.40
C THR A 169 -6.89 5.93 -10.06
N ILE A 170 -5.90 6.33 -9.25
CA ILE A 170 -5.68 7.72 -8.83
C ILE A 170 -5.38 8.66 -9.99
N ILE A 171 -4.94 8.14 -11.14
CA ILE A 171 -4.62 8.97 -12.31
C ILE A 171 -5.87 9.67 -12.88
N PHE A 172 -7.06 9.11 -12.65
CA PHE A 172 -8.31 9.75 -13.05
C PHE A 172 -8.61 11.04 -12.28
N ALA A 173 -8.00 11.22 -11.10
CA ALA A 173 -8.09 12.45 -10.31
C ALA A 173 -6.79 13.30 -10.38
N SER A 174 -5.96 13.08 -11.39
CA SER A 174 -4.66 13.76 -11.51
C SER A 174 -4.78 15.28 -11.61
N ASP A 175 -5.82 15.80 -12.26
CA ASP A 175 -6.15 17.22 -12.35
C ASP A 175 -6.34 17.85 -10.97
N ILE A 176 -7.09 17.20 -10.09
CA ILE A 176 -7.34 17.66 -8.72
C ILE A 176 -6.11 17.48 -7.85
N LEU A 177 -5.49 16.30 -7.93
CA LEU A 177 -4.32 15.99 -7.10
C LEU A 177 -3.14 16.90 -7.41
N PHE A 178 -2.93 17.25 -8.67
CA PHE A 178 -1.90 18.21 -9.06
C PHE A 178 -2.11 19.57 -8.39
N THR A 179 -3.37 20.00 -8.30
CA THR A 179 -3.73 21.26 -7.64
C THR A 179 -3.59 21.18 -6.11
N LYS A 180 -4.06 20.08 -5.51
CA LYS A 180 -4.09 19.91 -4.05
C LYS A 180 -2.73 19.57 -3.43
N LEU A 181 -1.92 18.75 -4.11
CA LEU A 181 -0.63 18.29 -3.58
C LEU A 181 0.55 19.11 -4.07
N THR A 182 0.36 20.11 -4.94
CA THR A 182 1.42 20.73 -5.71
C THR A 182 2.19 19.74 -6.61
N LEU A 183 3.07 20.23 -7.47
CA LEU A 183 3.89 19.37 -8.32
C LEU A 183 4.73 18.36 -7.51
N SER A 184 5.37 18.83 -6.43
CA SER A 184 6.27 18.00 -5.63
C SER A 184 5.53 16.84 -4.93
N GLY A 185 4.38 17.13 -4.32
CA GLY A 185 3.56 16.11 -3.68
C GLY A 185 3.00 15.08 -4.67
N PHE A 186 2.55 15.57 -5.84
CA PHE A 186 2.08 14.71 -6.91
C PHE A 186 3.19 13.79 -7.47
N LEU A 187 4.40 14.32 -7.68
CA LEU A 187 5.55 13.54 -8.16
C LEU A 187 5.99 12.47 -7.14
N LEU A 188 5.92 12.76 -5.84
CA LEU A 188 6.19 11.77 -4.79
C LEU A 188 5.15 10.64 -4.80
N LEU A 189 3.87 10.98 -4.91
CA LEU A 189 2.79 10.00 -5.04
C LEU A 189 2.97 9.12 -6.28
N LEU A 190 3.20 9.75 -7.43
CA LEU A 190 3.42 9.08 -8.71
C LEU A 190 4.67 8.20 -8.68
N GLY A 191 5.78 8.71 -8.13
CA GLY A 191 7.03 7.97 -7.96
C GLY A 191 6.84 6.71 -7.11
N GLY A 192 6.02 6.80 -6.05
CA GLY A 192 5.64 5.64 -5.26
C GLY A 192 4.88 4.59 -6.07
N GLY A 193 3.89 5.00 -6.86
CA GLY A 193 3.13 4.11 -7.75
C GLY A 193 4.01 3.45 -8.82
N ILE A 194 4.94 4.21 -9.40
CA ILE A 194 5.93 3.70 -10.37
C ILE A 194 6.84 2.66 -9.69
N ALA A 195 7.34 2.93 -8.47
CA ALA A 195 8.18 2.00 -7.73
C ALA A 195 7.44 0.67 -7.48
N PHE A 196 6.20 0.70 -7.00
CA PHE A 196 5.38 -0.51 -6.84
C PHE A 196 5.19 -1.27 -8.15
N SER A 197 4.92 -0.57 -9.26
CA SER A 197 4.71 -1.19 -10.58
C SER A 197 5.98 -1.83 -11.10
N ILE A 198 7.13 -1.16 -11.00
CA ILE A 198 8.43 -1.71 -11.40
C ILE A 198 8.73 -2.96 -10.57
N GLY A 199 8.57 -2.89 -9.25
CA GLY A 199 8.78 -4.03 -8.37
C GLY A 199 7.93 -5.24 -8.75
N ALA A 200 6.64 -5.03 -8.98
CA ALA A 200 5.70 -6.09 -9.37
C ALA A 200 6.05 -6.72 -10.74
N ILE A 201 6.40 -5.89 -11.73
CA ILE A 201 6.79 -6.36 -13.07
C ILE A 201 8.08 -7.16 -12.99
N LEU A 202 9.11 -6.64 -12.32
CA LEU A 202 10.39 -7.33 -12.15
C LEU A 202 10.23 -8.68 -11.45
N TYR A 203 9.41 -8.72 -10.38
CA TYR A 203 9.06 -9.99 -9.73
C TYR A 203 8.33 -10.93 -10.67
N GLY A 204 7.32 -10.45 -11.40
CA GLY A 204 6.54 -11.27 -12.33
C GLY A 204 7.40 -11.95 -13.41
N ILE A 205 8.34 -11.19 -13.99
CA ILE A 205 9.25 -11.67 -15.04
C ILE A 205 10.39 -12.51 -14.45
N GLY A 206 10.94 -12.06 -13.34
CA GLY A 206 12.19 -12.58 -12.78
C GLY A 206 12.03 -13.83 -11.91
N LYS A 207 10.85 -14.06 -11.30
CA LYS A 207 10.63 -15.16 -10.33
C LYS A 207 10.96 -16.56 -10.86
N LYS A 208 10.86 -16.78 -12.17
CA LYS A 208 11.25 -18.05 -12.81
C LYS A 208 12.78 -18.20 -13.00
N LYS A 209 13.51 -17.07 -13.00
CA LYS A 209 14.96 -17.04 -13.23
C LYS A 209 15.74 -17.10 -11.91
N SER A 210 15.29 -16.36 -10.90
CA SER A 210 15.95 -16.32 -9.60
C SER A 210 14.98 -15.92 -8.49
N VAL A 211 15.14 -16.51 -7.33
CA VAL A 211 14.38 -16.18 -6.11
C VAL A 211 14.72 -14.79 -5.55
N TRP A 212 15.85 -14.18 -5.93
CA TRP A 212 16.22 -12.83 -5.54
C TRP A 212 15.29 -11.76 -6.06
N TRP A 213 14.53 -12.01 -7.12
CA TRP A 213 13.55 -11.06 -7.63
C TRP A 213 12.43 -10.77 -6.63
N HIS A 214 12.17 -11.67 -5.69
CA HIS A 214 11.25 -11.39 -4.60
C HIS A 214 11.84 -10.37 -3.61
N THR A 215 13.12 -10.50 -3.25
CA THR A 215 13.82 -9.49 -2.42
C THR A 215 13.88 -8.13 -3.12
N VAL A 216 14.12 -8.10 -4.43
CA VAL A 216 14.07 -6.85 -5.22
C VAL A 216 12.68 -6.22 -5.13
N PHE A 217 11.62 -7.01 -5.26
CA PHE A 217 10.24 -6.54 -5.08
C PHE A 217 10.03 -5.89 -3.71
N HIS A 218 10.51 -6.51 -2.63
CA HIS A 218 10.44 -5.95 -1.27
C HIS A 218 11.09 -4.56 -1.17
N ILE A 219 12.25 -4.39 -1.79
CA ILE A 219 12.96 -3.10 -1.79
C ILE A 219 12.13 -2.04 -2.53
N PHE A 220 11.55 -2.38 -3.69
CA PHE A 220 10.69 -1.45 -4.43
C PHE A 220 9.40 -1.09 -3.68
N VAL A 221 8.82 -2.05 -2.95
CA VAL A 221 7.66 -1.78 -2.08
C VAL A 221 8.05 -0.79 -0.99
N LEU A 222 9.19 -0.97 -0.34
CA LEU A 222 9.67 -0.06 0.70
C LEU A 222 9.94 1.35 0.15
N ILE A 223 10.59 1.47 -1.02
CA ILE A 223 10.78 2.76 -1.72
C ILE A 223 9.44 3.43 -1.99
N GLY A 224 8.46 2.68 -2.51
CA GLY A 224 7.12 3.19 -2.79
C GLY A 224 6.42 3.74 -1.55
N ILE A 225 6.46 3.00 -0.43
CA ILE A 225 5.90 3.43 0.87
C ILE A 225 6.57 4.72 1.35
N ILE A 226 7.89 4.82 1.27
CA ILE A 226 8.64 6.01 1.72
C ILE A 226 8.26 7.23 0.89
N LEU A 227 8.20 7.11 -0.43
CA LEU A 227 7.81 8.21 -1.32
C LEU A 227 6.38 8.68 -1.06
N GLN A 228 5.44 7.73 -0.90
CA GLN A 228 4.05 8.06 -0.61
C GLN A 228 3.87 8.64 0.79
N PHE A 229 4.64 8.17 1.79
CA PHE A 229 4.67 8.79 3.11
C PHE A 229 5.08 10.26 3.04
N PHE A 230 6.13 10.59 2.29
CA PHE A 230 6.54 11.99 2.14
C PHE A 230 5.50 12.82 1.39
N SER A 231 4.82 12.25 0.39
CA SER A 231 3.68 12.91 -0.25
C SER A 231 2.57 13.23 0.76
N VAL A 232 2.18 12.26 1.60
CA VAL A 232 1.17 12.46 2.63
C VAL A 232 1.64 13.48 3.67
N TYR A 233 2.84 13.27 4.22
CA TYR A 233 3.33 14.06 5.35
C TYR A 233 3.51 15.54 5.01
N PHE A 234 4.01 15.86 3.82
CA PHE A 234 4.31 17.25 3.45
C PHE A 234 3.19 17.96 2.67
N PHE A 235 2.28 17.22 2.03
CA PHE A 235 1.35 17.80 1.07
C PHE A 235 -0.12 17.46 1.30
N VAL A 236 -0.44 16.46 2.13
CA VAL A 236 -1.83 16.16 2.54
C VAL A 236 -2.12 16.69 3.94
N LEU A 237 -1.14 16.62 4.84
CA LEU A 237 -1.24 17.03 6.24
C LEU A 237 -0.66 18.43 6.45
#